data_a535a94bda99f4fbbe0af64ae6aee81b
#
_entry.id   a535a94bda99f4fbbe0af64ae6aee81b
#
_cell.length_a   1.000
_cell.length_b   1.000
_cell.length_c   1.000
_cell.angle_alpha   90.00
_cell.angle_beta   90.00
_cell.angle_gamma   90.00
#
_symmetry.space_group_name_H-M   'P 1'
#
loop_
_entity.id
_entity.type
_entity.pdbx_description
1 polymer ?
#
loop_
_entity_poly.entity_id
_entity_poly.type
_entity_poly.pdbx_seq_one_letter_code
_entity_poly.pdbx_strand_id
1 'polypeptide(L)'
;YRVTGTHQFVSHGLKDQYQTTPLHVDVSIAPNHILDLEKFKAWREDFADATFVLEDGVYKCGAEVEKMSKSKYNVVNPDDIIEEYGADTLRLYEMFLGPLEQSKPWSTQGINGVHNFLRRLWRMYNIQEGKCVLSDDAPSPAELKVLHKTIKKVEEDVERFSFNTTVSAFMICLNELYDLKCN
;
A
#
# COMPACT_ATOMS: atom_id res chain seq x y z
N TYR A 1 -9.05 -16.01 16.71
CA TYR A 1 -10.14 -16.93 17.03
C TYR A 1 -10.22 -17.11 18.54
N ARG A 2 -11.37 -16.76 19.15
CA ARG A 2 -11.61 -16.91 20.59
C ARG A 2 -12.18 -18.29 20.88
N VAL A 3 -11.64 -19.00 21.85
CA VAL A 3 -12.25 -20.26 22.34
C VAL A 3 -13.52 -19.93 23.08
N THR A 4 -14.62 -20.59 22.70
CA THR A 4 -15.97 -20.30 23.20
C THR A 4 -16.04 -20.37 24.73
N GLY A 5 -16.57 -19.31 25.35
CA GLY A 5 -16.74 -19.22 26.81
C GLY A 5 -15.46 -18.97 27.61
N THR A 6 -14.34 -18.62 26.96
CA THR A 6 -13.05 -18.36 27.64
C THR A 6 -12.43 -17.03 27.20
N HIS A 7 -11.31 -16.63 27.86
CA HIS A 7 -10.42 -15.55 27.40
C HIS A 7 -9.17 -16.10 26.70
N GLN A 8 -9.27 -17.32 26.15
CA GLN A 8 -8.20 -17.92 25.36
C GLN A 8 -8.41 -17.66 23.86
N PHE A 9 -7.34 -17.31 23.19
CA PHE A 9 -7.29 -17.07 21.75
C PHE A 9 -6.34 -18.05 21.09
N VAL A 10 -6.73 -18.57 19.93
CA VAL A 10 -6.01 -19.62 19.20
C VAL A 10 -5.59 -19.13 17.83
N SER A 11 -4.34 -19.37 17.45
CA SER A 11 -3.78 -19.08 16.14
C SER A 11 -4.59 -19.72 15.02
N HIS A 12 -4.62 -19.10 13.84
CA HIS A 12 -5.46 -19.52 12.72
C HIS A 12 -5.30 -21.00 12.33
N GLY A 13 -4.05 -21.48 12.25
CA GLY A 13 -3.76 -22.86 11.87
C GLY A 13 -4.23 -23.92 12.89
N LEU A 14 -4.52 -23.48 14.13
CA LEU A 14 -4.95 -24.39 15.21
C LEU A 14 -6.45 -24.29 15.54
N LYS A 15 -7.20 -23.41 14.86
CA LYS A 15 -8.59 -23.09 15.16
C LYS A 15 -9.53 -24.30 15.16
N ASP A 16 -9.28 -25.26 14.28
CA ASP A 16 -10.14 -26.43 14.11
C ASP A 16 -9.96 -27.49 15.21
N GLN A 17 -8.95 -27.31 16.08
CA GLN A 17 -8.74 -28.14 17.26
C GLN A 17 -9.55 -27.70 18.47
N TYR A 18 -10.24 -26.56 18.37
CA TYR A 18 -11.01 -25.92 19.45
C TYR A 18 -12.39 -25.49 18.94
N GLN A 19 -13.35 -25.38 19.83
CA GLN A 19 -14.60 -24.71 19.50
C GLN A 19 -14.36 -23.19 19.55
N THR A 20 -14.22 -22.55 18.39
CA THR A 20 -13.83 -21.14 18.30
C THR A 20 -14.89 -20.26 17.65
N THR A 21 -14.84 -18.97 18.00
CA THR A 21 -15.58 -17.90 17.34
C THR A 21 -14.58 -16.91 16.73
N PRO A 22 -14.70 -16.54 15.44
CA PRO A 22 -13.83 -15.53 14.84
C PRO A 22 -14.08 -14.16 15.47
N LEU A 23 -13.01 -13.40 15.64
CA LEU A 23 -13.02 -12.02 16.13
C LEU A 23 -12.22 -11.17 15.20
N HIS A 24 -12.80 -10.06 14.72
CA HIS A 24 -12.05 -9.04 14.00
C HIS A 24 -11.14 -8.28 14.96
N VAL A 25 -9.93 -7.99 14.50
CA VAL A 25 -8.92 -7.24 15.23
C VAL A 25 -8.45 -6.06 14.39
N ASP A 26 -8.03 -4.99 15.04
CA ASP A 26 -7.48 -3.84 14.35
C ASP A 26 -6.26 -4.24 13.50
N VAL A 27 -6.28 -3.89 12.22
CA VAL A 27 -5.23 -4.29 11.27
C VAL A 27 -3.87 -3.70 11.64
N SER A 28 -3.83 -2.58 12.36
CA SER A 28 -2.60 -1.94 12.81
C SER A 28 -1.83 -2.74 13.86
N ILE A 29 -2.52 -3.59 14.64
CA ILE A 29 -1.89 -4.44 15.67
C ILE A 29 -1.62 -5.88 15.18
N ALA A 30 -1.90 -6.17 13.91
CA ALA A 30 -1.63 -7.47 13.28
C ALA A 30 -0.87 -7.33 11.94
N PRO A 31 0.28 -6.63 11.91
CA PRO A 31 1.05 -6.45 10.68
C PRO A 31 1.51 -7.81 10.13
N ASN A 32 1.43 -7.98 8.81
CA ASN A 32 1.77 -9.26 8.13
C ASN A 32 1.03 -10.49 8.73
N HIS A 33 -0.17 -10.28 9.23
CA HIS A 33 -1.00 -11.31 9.88
C HIS A 33 -0.42 -11.90 11.18
N ILE A 34 0.58 -11.26 11.78
CA ILE A 34 1.12 -11.62 13.10
C ILE A 34 0.58 -10.66 14.15
N LEU A 35 -0.12 -11.18 15.14
CA LEU A 35 -0.70 -10.37 16.20
C LEU A 35 0.36 -9.90 17.21
N ASP A 36 0.38 -8.60 17.47
CA ASP A 36 1.09 -8.02 18.61
C ASP A 36 0.27 -8.28 19.88
N LEU A 37 0.72 -9.22 20.71
CA LEU A 37 -0.03 -9.71 21.88
C LEU A 37 -0.19 -8.64 22.96
N GLU A 38 0.80 -7.79 23.15
CA GLU A 38 0.75 -6.72 24.16
C GLU A 38 -0.21 -5.61 23.71
N LYS A 39 -0.15 -5.20 22.46
CA LYS A 39 -1.12 -4.26 21.89
C LYS A 39 -2.54 -4.81 21.91
N PHE A 40 -2.73 -6.11 21.66
CA PHE A 40 -4.05 -6.74 21.72
C PHE A 40 -4.64 -6.70 23.12
N LYS A 41 -3.86 -7.00 24.17
CA LYS A 41 -4.29 -6.90 25.57
C LYS A 41 -4.63 -5.46 25.97
N ALA A 42 -3.85 -4.49 25.47
CA ALA A 42 -4.07 -3.07 25.74
C ALA A 42 -5.21 -2.46 24.91
N TRP A 43 -5.61 -3.10 23.81
CA TRP A 43 -6.61 -2.58 22.88
C TRP A 43 -8.02 -2.50 23.48
N ARG A 44 -8.37 -3.48 24.36
CA ARG A 44 -9.67 -3.51 25.05
C ARG A 44 -9.49 -4.08 26.45
N GLU A 45 -10.16 -3.47 27.42
CA GLU A 45 -10.11 -3.90 28.83
C GLU A 45 -10.52 -5.36 29.03
N ASP A 46 -11.50 -5.86 28.27
CA ASP A 46 -11.95 -7.24 28.32
C ASP A 46 -10.96 -8.27 27.75
N PHE A 47 -9.82 -7.82 27.21
CA PHE A 47 -8.73 -8.66 26.71
C PHE A 47 -7.46 -8.57 27.56
N ALA A 48 -7.46 -7.81 28.64
CA ALA A 48 -6.27 -7.62 29.48
C ALA A 48 -5.69 -8.95 30.03
N ASP A 49 -6.56 -9.91 30.34
CA ASP A 49 -6.22 -11.26 30.81
C ASP A 49 -6.18 -12.33 29.72
N ALA A 50 -6.18 -11.91 28.44
CA ALA A 50 -6.15 -12.82 27.30
C ALA A 50 -4.94 -13.76 27.35
N THR A 51 -5.19 -15.05 27.08
CA THR A 51 -4.16 -16.08 26.90
C THR A 51 -4.15 -16.56 25.46
N PHE A 52 -3.00 -17.03 24.97
CA PHE A 52 -2.81 -17.33 23.56
C PHE A 52 -2.24 -18.73 23.34
N VAL A 53 -2.80 -19.45 22.38
CA VAL A 53 -2.23 -20.66 21.82
C VAL A 53 -1.52 -20.27 20.52
N LEU A 54 -0.21 -20.36 20.54
CA LEU A 54 0.66 -19.92 19.48
C LEU A 54 0.91 -21.04 18.45
N GLU A 55 1.22 -20.65 17.23
CA GLU A 55 1.68 -21.52 16.15
C GLU A 55 3.10 -21.11 15.79
N ASP A 56 4.06 -22.04 15.93
CA ASP A 56 5.48 -21.78 15.73
C ASP A 56 6.05 -20.62 16.56
N GLY A 57 5.54 -20.43 17.79
CA GLY A 57 6.00 -19.39 18.70
C GLY A 57 5.41 -17.99 18.46
N VAL A 58 4.52 -17.83 17.46
CA VAL A 58 3.83 -16.57 17.15
C VAL A 58 2.33 -16.78 17.05
N TYR A 59 1.55 -15.71 17.20
CA TYR A 59 0.11 -15.76 16.97
C TYR A 59 -0.19 -15.34 15.50
N LYS A 60 -0.58 -16.29 14.68
CA LYS A 60 -0.96 -16.05 13.29
C LYS A 60 -2.46 -15.77 13.19
N CYS A 61 -2.83 -14.61 12.66
CA CYS A 61 -4.21 -14.25 12.35
C CYS A 61 -4.65 -14.88 11.02
N GLY A 62 -5.93 -15.24 10.90
CA GLY A 62 -6.56 -15.44 9.60
C GLY A 62 -6.77 -14.09 8.92
N ALA A 63 -6.75 -14.07 7.58
CA ALA A 63 -7.01 -12.87 6.79
C ALA A 63 -7.98 -13.17 5.66
N GLU A 64 -8.94 -12.28 5.47
CA GLU A 64 -9.90 -12.31 4.38
C GLU A 64 -10.04 -10.91 3.79
N VAL A 65 -10.24 -10.84 2.48
CA VAL A 65 -10.50 -9.55 1.82
C VAL A 65 -11.93 -9.16 2.04
N GLU A 66 -12.14 -8.09 2.80
CA GLU A 66 -13.45 -7.58 3.14
C GLU A 66 -13.55 -6.07 2.84
N LYS A 67 -14.79 -5.59 2.65
CA LYS A 67 -15.04 -4.14 2.56
C LYS A 67 -14.60 -3.46 3.86
N MET A 68 -13.86 -2.35 3.73
CA MET A 68 -13.45 -1.53 4.88
C MET A 68 -14.67 -1.05 5.68
N SER A 69 -14.62 -1.25 6.99
CA SER A 69 -15.67 -0.85 7.92
C SER A 69 -15.09 -0.64 9.31
N LYS A 70 -15.53 0.39 10.01
CA LYS A 70 -15.14 0.65 11.41
C LYS A 70 -15.46 -0.52 12.33
N SER A 71 -16.59 -1.22 12.11
CA SER A 71 -16.99 -2.38 12.89
C SER A 71 -16.13 -3.62 12.68
N LYS A 72 -15.32 -3.64 11.59
CA LYS A 72 -14.37 -4.72 11.28
C LYS A 72 -12.93 -4.36 11.61
N TYR A 73 -12.68 -3.14 12.08
CA TYR A 73 -11.37 -2.62 12.45
C TYR A 73 -10.31 -2.74 11.32
N ASN A 74 -10.77 -2.65 10.07
CA ASN A 74 -9.93 -2.80 8.87
C ASN A 74 -9.85 -1.51 8.03
N VAL A 75 -10.16 -0.36 8.64
CA VAL A 75 -10.06 0.95 7.98
C VAL A 75 -8.64 1.46 8.08
N VAL A 76 -8.11 1.90 6.95
CA VAL A 76 -6.86 2.67 6.89
C VAL A 76 -7.23 4.15 6.89
N ASN A 77 -6.67 4.92 7.83
CA ASN A 77 -6.91 6.34 7.92
C ASN A 77 -6.07 7.08 6.85
N PRO A 78 -6.68 7.84 5.93
CA PRO A 78 -5.93 8.61 4.95
C PRO A 78 -4.95 9.63 5.56
N ASP A 79 -5.29 10.22 6.70
CA ASP A 79 -4.44 11.22 7.34
C ASP A 79 -3.09 10.62 7.77
N ASP A 80 -3.09 9.40 8.32
CA ASP A 80 -1.87 8.70 8.72
C ASP A 80 -0.99 8.38 7.51
N ILE A 81 -1.61 7.99 6.38
CA ILE A 81 -0.90 7.74 5.13
C ILE A 81 -0.34 9.03 4.52
N ILE A 82 -1.07 10.14 4.63
CA ILE A 82 -0.61 11.44 4.15
C ILE A 82 0.57 11.93 4.98
N GLU A 83 0.52 11.75 6.29
CA GLU A 83 1.64 12.11 7.18
C GLU A 83 2.90 11.31 6.87
N GLU A 84 2.78 10.01 6.59
CA GLU A 84 3.92 9.11 6.34
C GLU A 84 4.48 9.24 4.92
N TYR A 85 3.61 9.31 3.90
CA TYR A 85 3.99 9.20 2.47
C TYR A 85 3.73 10.47 1.66
N GLY A 86 2.93 11.40 2.16
CA GLY A 86 2.47 12.59 1.43
C GLY A 86 1.20 12.34 0.62
N ALA A 87 0.43 13.42 0.43
CA ALA A 87 -0.87 13.40 -0.26
C ALA A 87 -0.75 12.94 -1.73
N ASP A 88 0.30 13.35 -2.44
CA ASP A 88 0.51 12.97 -3.84
C ASP A 88 0.74 11.47 -3.98
N THR A 89 1.48 10.87 -3.04
CA THR A 89 1.70 9.42 -3.02
C THR A 89 0.39 8.66 -2.82
N LEU A 90 -0.43 9.07 -1.85
CA LEU A 90 -1.73 8.44 -1.60
C LEU A 90 -2.62 8.52 -2.84
N ARG A 91 -2.81 9.73 -3.40
CA ARG A 91 -3.67 9.95 -4.58
C ARG A 91 -3.21 9.14 -5.78
N LEU A 92 -1.90 9.13 -6.06
CA LEU A 92 -1.34 8.37 -7.17
C LEU A 92 -1.46 6.86 -6.95
N TYR A 93 -1.30 6.41 -5.70
CA TYR A 93 -1.45 5.01 -5.35
C TYR A 93 -2.89 4.51 -5.53
N GLU A 94 -3.89 5.29 -5.13
CA GLU A 94 -5.30 4.95 -5.35
C GLU A 94 -5.63 4.78 -6.83
N MET A 95 -5.07 5.62 -7.72
CA MET A 95 -5.20 5.47 -9.15
C MET A 95 -4.45 4.25 -9.70
N PHE A 96 -3.32 3.90 -9.09
CA PHE A 96 -2.46 2.79 -9.52
C PHE A 96 -2.99 1.40 -9.14
N LEU A 97 -3.77 1.27 -8.06
CA LEU A 97 -4.22 -0.01 -7.51
C LEU A 97 -4.92 -0.95 -8.50
N GLY A 98 -5.55 -0.42 -9.55
CA GLY A 98 -6.21 -1.21 -10.59
C GLY A 98 -7.35 -0.46 -11.29
N PRO A 99 -8.09 -1.11 -12.19
CA PRO A 99 -9.23 -0.52 -12.89
C PRO A 99 -10.26 0.05 -11.93
N LEU A 100 -10.90 1.18 -12.26
CA LEU A 100 -11.85 1.88 -11.36
C LEU A 100 -13.07 1.03 -10.98
N GLU A 101 -13.52 0.17 -11.87
CA GLU A 101 -14.73 -0.64 -11.68
C GLU A 101 -14.52 -1.86 -10.77
N GLN A 102 -13.27 -2.17 -10.43
CA GLN A 102 -12.94 -3.35 -9.65
C GLN A 102 -12.70 -3.03 -8.18
N SER A 103 -13.15 -3.89 -7.30
CA SER A 103 -12.75 -3.87 -5.90
C SER A 103 -11.26 -4.21 -5.77
N LYS A 104 -10.55 -3.48 -4.91
CA LYS A 104 -9.10 -3.59 -4.77
C LYS A 104 -8.73 -3.77 -3.31
N PRO A 105 -7.92 -4.78 -2.96
CA PRO A 105 -7.38 -4.88 -1.61
C PRO A 105 -6.38 -3.74 -1.38
N TRP A 106 -6.48 -3.09 -0.24
CA TRP A 106 -5.46 -2.15 0.21
C TRP A 106 -4.17 -2.90 0.59
N SER A 107 -3.02 -2.40 0.17
CA SER A 107 -1.71 -2.90 0.57
C SER A 107 -0.78 -1.74 0.90
N THR A 108 -0.46 -1.57 2.18
CA THR A 108 0.52 -0.55 2.62
C THR A 108 1.92 -0.80 2.03
N GLN A 109 2.27 -2.04 1.72
CA GLN A 109 3.54 -2.34 1.06
C GLN A 109 3.59 -1.83 -0.39
N GLY A 110 2.45 -1.85 -1.10
CA GLY A 110 2.35 -1.38 -2.48
C GLY A 110 2.57 0.12 -2.63
N ILE A 111 2.22 0.93 -1.61
CA ILE A 111 2.39 2.38 -1.65
C ILE A 111 3.86 2.81 -1.76
N ASN A 112 4.79 2.01 -1.20
CA ASN A 112 6.22 2.26 -1.29
C ASN A 112 6.74 2.33 -2.73
N GLY A 113 6.16 1.55 -3.65
CA GLY A 113 6.51 1.58 -5.07
C GLY A 113 6.23 2.94 -5.70
N VAL A 114 5.04 3.49 -5.41
CA VAL A 114 4.61 4.81 -5.88
C VAL A 114 5.42 5.94 -5.22
N HIS A 115 5.64 5.84 -3.91
CA HIS A 115 6.47 6.82 -3.18
C HIS A 115 7.90 6.89 -3.74
N ASN A 116 8.52 5.74 -3.98
CA ASN A 116 9.85 5.68 -4.58
C ASN A 116 9.88 6.22 -6.01
N PHE A 117 8.82 5.98 -6.80
CA PHE A 117 8.69 6.58 -8.13
C PHE A 117 8.69 8.11 -8.06
N LEU A 118 7.84 8.71 -7.19
CA LEU A 118 7.78 10.17 -7.02
C LEU A 118 9.13 10.76 -6.55
N ARG A 119 9.81 10.08 -5.61
CA ARG A 119 11.15 10.50 -5.16
C ARG A 119 12.19 10.45 -6.27
N ARG A 120 12.14 9.42 -7.13
CA ARG A 120 13.04 9.31 -8.29
C ARG A 120 12.73 10.39 -9.32
N LEU A 121 11.45 10.63 -9.61
CA LEU A 121 11.01 11.71 -10.51
C LEU A 121 11.51 13.06 -10.01
N TRP A 122 11.35 13.35 -8.71
CA TRP A 122 11.84 14.60 -8.11
C TRP A 122 13.36 14.77 -8.27
N ARG A 123 14.12 13.71 -8.07
CA ARG A 123 15.58 13.73 -8.25
C ARG A 123 16.01 13.98 -9.69
N MET A 124 15.23 13.53 -10.67
CA MET A 124 15.50 13.74 -12.09
C MET A 124 15.50 15.22 -12.45
N TYR A 125 14.67 16.02 -11.80
CA TYR A 125 14.64 17.47 -12.00
C TYR A 125 15.84 18.19 -11.35
N ASN A 126 16.76 17.46 -10.69
CA ASN A 126 18.01 17.99 -10.12
C ASN A 126 17.81 19.32 -9.39
N ILE A 127 16.91 19.33 -8.38
CA ILE A 127 16.61 20.55 -7.64
C ILE A 127 17.74 20.86 -6.68
N GLN A 128 18.45 21.95 -6.95
CA GLN A 128 19.53 22.50 -6.11
C GLN A 128 19.07 23.83 -5.53
N GLU A 129 19.20 24.00 -4.21
CA GLU A 129 18.80 25.22 -3.49
C GLU A 129 17.38 25.72 -3.81
N GLY A 130 16.45 24.81 -4.05
CA GLY A 130 15.06 25.13 -4.40
C GLY A 130 14.85 25.55 -5.86
N LYS A 131 15.87 25.46 -6.72
CA LYS A 131 15.77 25.76 -8.15
C LYS A 131 15.96 24.48 -8.97
N CYS A 132 15.11 24.32 -9.99
CA CYS A 132 15.28 23.26 -10.98
C CYS A 132 16.45 23.62 -11.91
N VAL A 133 17.45 22.76 -11.97
CA VAL A 133 18.60 22.92 -12.88
C VAL A 133 18.36 22.05 -14.10
N LEU A 134 18.00 22.69 -15.21
CA LEU A 134 17.78 22.03 -16.51
C LEU A 134 18.97 22.31 -17.43
N SER A 135 19.29 21.34 -18.28
CA SER A 135 20.22 21.54 -19.39
C SER A 135 19.55 22.35 -20.50
N ASP A 136 20.31 23.21 -21.16
CA ASP A 136 19.91 23.91 -22.38
C ASP A 136 20.14 23.07 -23.66
N ASP A 137 20.63 21.84 -23.51
CA ASP A 137 20.88 20.93 -24.62
C ASP A 137 19.59 20.46 -25.26
N ALA A 138 19.59 20.35 -26.58
CA ALA A 138 18.44 19.79 -27.27
C ALA A 138 18.25 18.30 -26.95
N PRO A 139 17.02 17.84 -26.66
CA PRO A 139 16.77 16.45 -26.38
C PRO A 139 17.11 15.55 -27.58
N SER A 140 17.66 14.38 -27.30
CA SER A 140 17.96 13.40 -28.34
C SER A 140 16.68 12.80 -28.97
N PRO A 141 16.76 12.28 -30.21
CA PRO A 141 15.63 11.58 -30.84
C PRO A 141 15.11 10.39 -29.99
N ALA A 142 15.96 9.73 -29.21
CA ALA A 142 15.59 8.64 -28.33
C ALA A 142 14.73 9.13 -27.15
N GLU A 143 15.12 10.22 -26.51
CA GLU A 143 14.37 10.86 -25.42
C GLU A 143 13.02 11.37 -25.89
N LEU A 144 12.98 12.05 -27.06
CA LEU A 144 11.73 12.51 -27.65
C LEU A 144 10.79 11.33 -27.98
N LYS A 145 11.33 10.21 -28.46
CA LYS A 145 10.54 9.01 -28.73
C LYS A 145 9.89 8.44 -27.45
N VAL A 146 10.64 8.36 -26.35
CA VAL A 146 10.14 7.90 -25.05
C VAL A 146 9.03 8.84 -24.57
N LEU A 147 9.27 10.14 -24.61
CA LEU A 147 8.31 11.15 -24.15
C LEU A 147 7.01 11.09 -24.97
N HIS A 148 7.09 11.15 -26.31
CA HIS A 148 5.90 11.16 -27.16
C HIS A 148 5.11 9.84 -27.13
N LYS A 149 5.79 8.70 -26.99
CA LYS A 149 5.15 7.40 -26.74
C LYS A 149 4.34 7.43 -25.44
N THR A 150 4.90 8.02 -24.40
CA THR A 150 4.22 8.14 -23.09
C THR A 150 3.04 9.10 -23.16
N ILE A 151 3.20 10.29 -23.79
CA ILE A 151 2.11 11.25 -23.97
C ILE A 151 0.92 10.59 -24.67
N LYS A 152 1.16 9.94 -25.81
CA LYS A 152 0.11 9.22 -26.54
C LYS A 152 -0.59 8.18 -25.67
N LYS A 153 0.18 7.36 -24.94
CA LYS A 153 -0.38 6.33 -24.05
C LYS A 153 -1.25 6.94 -22.94
N VAL A 154 -0.79 8.05 -22.34
CA VAL A 154 -1.52 8.75 -21.28
C VAL A 154 -2.83 9.34 -21.80
N GLU A 155 -2.83 10.00 -22.96
CA GLU A 155 -4.04 10.53 -23.60
C GLU A 155 -5.08 9.43 -23.82
N GLU A 156 -4.67 8.31 -24.44
CA GLU A 156 -5.56 7.17 -24.67
C GLU A 156 -6.11 6.55 -23.39
N ASP A 157 -5.28 6.44 -22.34
CA ASP A 157 -5.67 5.85 -21.07
C ASP A 157 -6.61 6.75 -20.27
N VAL A 158 -6.37 8.05 -20.26
CA VAL A 158 -7.23 9.03 -19.57
C VAL A 158 -8.62 9.08 -20.21
N GLU A 159 -8.73 9.05 -21.53
CA GLU A 159 -10.02 8.99 -22.24
C GLU A 159 -10.84 7.73 -21.87
N ARG A 160 -10.15 6.63 -21.55
CA ARG A 160 -10.76 5.35 -21.16
C ARG A 160 -10.87 5.14 -19.65
N PHE A 161 -10.51 6.13 -18.85
CA PHE A 161 -10.42 6.02 -17.38
C PHE A 161 -9.48 4.90 -16.88
N SER A 162 -8.48 4.52 -17.68
CA SER A 162 -7.50 3.48 -17.36
C SER A 162 -6.31 4.07 -16.57
N PHE A 163 -6.58 4.73 -15.45
CA PHE A 163 -5.57 5.46 -14.68
C PHE A 163 -4.44 4.58 -14.15
N ASN A 164 -4.71 3.31 -13.85
CA ASN A 164 -3.69 2.37 -13.37
C ASN A 164 -2.61 2.11 -14.43
N THR A 165 -2.98 2.03 -15.72
CA THR A 165 -2.03 1.88 -16.81
C THR A 165 -1.32 3.20 -17.13
N THR A 166 -1.98 4.35 -16.92
CA THR A 166 -1.35 5.68 -16.98
C THR A 166 -0.21 5.79 -15.98
N VAL A 167 -0.43 5.43 -14.71
CA VAL A 167 0.62 5.47 -13.68
C VAL A 167 1.77 4.53 -14.03
N SER A 168 1.47 3.33 -14.53
CA SER A 168 2.49 2.40 -15.01
C SER A 168 3.30 2.99 -16.18
N ALA A 169 2.64 3.69 -17.11
CA ALA A 169 3.32 4.36 -18.24
C ALA A 169 4.30 5.44 -17.75
N PHE A 170 3.94 6.23 -16.72
CA PHE A 170 4.84 7.18 -16.11
C PHE A 170 6.08 6.52 -15.50
N MET A 171 5.89 5.40 -14.78
CA MET A 171 7.00 4.65 -14.18
C MET A 171 7.95 4.09 -15.24
N ILE A 172 7.41 3.55 -16.33
CA ILE A 172 8.19 3.05 -17.47
C ILE A 172 8.95 4.20 -18.14
N CYS A 173 8.29 5.32 -18.41
CA CYS A 173 8.91 6.50 -19.01
C CYS A 173 10.11 6.97 -18.17
N LEU A 174 9.93 7.09 -16.84
CA LEU A 174 11.01 7.50 -15.95
C LEU A 174 12.20 6.53 -16.02
N ASN A 175 11.96 5.23 -16.05
CA ASN A 175 13.02 4.23 -16.17
C ASN A 175 13.76 4.35 -17.52
N GLU A 176 13.01 4.45 -18.64
CA GLU A 176 13.60 4.59 -19.98
C GLU A 176 14.44 5.89 -20.08
N LEU A 177 13.98 7.01 -19.48
CA LEU A 177 14.74 8.27 -19.47
C LEU A 177 16.01 8.18 -18.60
N TYR A 178 15.95 7.50 -17.44
CA TYR A 178 17.14 7.24 -16.62
C TYR A 178 18.19 6.40 -17.35
N ASP A 179 17.76 5.37 -18.12
CA ASP A 179 18.65 4.52 -18.92
C ASP A 179 19.33 5.33 -20.05
N LEU A 180 18.64 6.33 -20.59
CA LEU A 180 19.18 7.29 -21.58
C LEU A 180 20.08 8.36 -20.95
N LYS A 181 20.18 8.41 -19.60
CA LYS A 181 20.92 9.44 -18.85
C LYS A 181 20.41 10.86 -19.15
N CYS A 182 19.11 11.00 -19.36
CA CYS A 182 18.45 12.28 -19.48
C CYS A 182 18.63 13.09 -18.18
N ASN A 183 19.17 14.30 -18.29
CA ASN A 183 19.45 15.22 -17.18
C ASN A 183 18.64 16.50 -17.34
#